data_e2a1a71fffbbacfb61b72ca05a3d9509
#
_entry.id   e2a1a71fffbbacfb61b72ca05a3d9509
#
_cell.length_a   1.000
_cell.length_b   1.000
_cell.length_c   1.000
_cell.angle_alpha   90.00
_cell.angle_beta   90.00
_cell.angle_gamma   90.00
#
_symmetry.space_group_name_H-M   'P 1'
#
loop_
_entity.id
_entity.type
_entity.pdbx_description
1 polymer ?
#
loop_
_entity_poly.entity_id
_entity_poly.type
_entity_poly.pdbx_seq_one_letter_code
_entity_poly.pdbx_strand_id
1 'polypeptide(L)'
;MADYSFVTLWRFRAPLADVWDLIYRSEQWPSWWRGVERVEKIEPGDSEGVGGVQRYTWKSKLPYRLAFRMRLTRVEPMSVIEGEAIGELTGSGRWQLTQDGDATSVRYDWNVSTMKAWMNLLAPVARPLFKWNHDVVMNWGAEGLAKRLGVERLNVEES
;
A
#
# COMPACT_ATOMS: atom_id res chain seq x y z
N MET A 1 -22.17 3.53 -3.99
CA MET A 1 -20.71 3.48 -4.15
C MET A 1 -20.22 2.03 -4.03
N ALA A 2 -19.23 1.66 -4.81
CA ALA A 2 -18.65 0.33 -4.70
C ALA A 2 -17.56 0.34 -3.62
N ASP A 3 -17.65 -0.60 -2.70
CA ASP A 3 -16.72 -0.77 -1.60
C ASP A 3 -15.80 -1.96 -1.86
N TYR A 4 -14.51 -1.79 -1.56
CA TYR A 4 -13.50 -2.82 -1.74
C TYR A 4 -12.71 -2.99 -0.45
N SER A 5 -12.51 -4.24 -0.03
CA SER A 5 -11.72 -4.60 1.12
C SER A 5 -10.69 -5.65 0.71
N PHE A 6 -9.42 -5.30 0.85
CA PHE A 6 -8.32 -6.19 0.49
C PHE A 6 -7.37 -6.35 1.67
N VAL A 7 -6.87 -7.56 1.85
CA VAL A 7 -5.80 -7.85 2.80
C VAL A 7 -4.63 -8.42 2.03
N THR A 8 -3.45 -7.85 2.24
CA THR A 8 -2.21 -8.31 1.63
C THR A 8 -1.24 -8.73 2.73
N LEU A 9 -0.62 -9.88 2.57
CA LEU A 9 0.37 -10.40 3.49
C LEU A 9 1.69 -10.58 2.75
N TRP A 10 2.75 -9.98 3.30
CA TRP A 10 4.12 -10.16 2.81
C TRP A 10 4.99 -10.71 3.93
N ARG A 11 6.03 -11.42 3.56
CA ARG A 11 7.02 -11.90 4.51
C ARG A 11 8.40 -11.89 3.86
N PHE A 12 9.38 -11.33 4.58
CA PHE A 12 10.72 -11.16 4.07
C PHE A 12 11.74 -11.67 5.10
N ARG A 13 12.80 -12.30 4.62
CA ARG A 13 13.94 -12.67 5.48
C ARG A 13 14.84 -11.44 5.67
N ALA A 14 14.36 -10.49 6.46
CA ALA A 14 15.01 -9.21 6.70
C ALA A 14 14.67 -8.66 8.08
N PRO A 15 15.54 -7.82 8.66
CA PRO A 15 15.24 -7.14 9.92
C PRO A 15 14.03 -6.20 9.78
N LEU A 16 13.24 -6.11 10.83
CA LEU A 16 12.05 -5.25 10.89
C LEU A 16 12.38 -3.79 10.55
N ALA A 17 13.49 -3.27 11.08
CA ALA A 17 13.86 -1.87 10.84
C ALA A 17 14.09 -1.56 9.36
N ASP A 18 14.64 -2.49 8.61
CA ASP A 18 14.92 -2.30 7.17
C ASP A 18 13.62 -2.32 6.36
N VAL A 19 12.70 -3.23 6.68
CA VAL A 19 11.39 -3.31 6.03
C VAL A 19 10.54 -2.09 6.39
N TRP A 20 10.51 -1.72 7.66
CA TRP A 20 9.80 -0.54 8.13
C TRP A 20 10.25 0.72 7.40
N ASP A 21 11.56 0.93 7.29
CA ASP A 21 12.11 2.13 6.69
C ASP A 21 11.65 2.32 5.24
N LEU A 22 11.65 1.25 4.45
CA LEU A 22 11.21 1.31 3.06
C LEU A 22 9.71 1.55 2.92
N ILE A 23 8.90 0.97 3.78
CA ILE A 23 7.44 1.17 3.76
C ILE A 23 7.08 2.56 4.27
N TYR A 24 7.68 3.00 5.35
CA TYR A 24 7.40 4.30 5.97
C TYR A 24 7.78 5.47 5.04
N ARG A 25 8.89 5.35 4.32
CA ARG A 25 9.37 6.39 3.40
C ARG A 25 8.69 6.27 2.04
N SER A 26 7.39 6.49 2.01
CA SER A 26 6.59 6.30 0.80
C SER A 26 7.01 7.19 -0.38
N GLU A 27 7.67 8.32 -0.13
CA GLU A 27 8.20 9.18 -1.19
C GLU A 27 9.22 8.46 -2.07
N GLN A 28 9.84 7.40 -1.56
CA GLN A 28 10.82 6.60 -2.30
C GLN A 28 10.21 5.38 -2.99
N TRP A 29 8.94 5.11 -2.79
CA TRP A 29 8.27 3.95 -3.42
C TRP A 29 8.46 3.88 -4.94
N PRO A 30 8.42 4.98 -5.70
CA PRO A 30 8.65 4.90 -7.14
C PRO A 30 9.98 4.27 -7.53
N SER A 31 10.98 4.31 -6.65
CA SER A 31 12.31 3.75 -6.93
C SER A 31 12.37 2.21 -6.80
N TRP A 32 11.40 1.59 -6.12
CA TRP A 32 11.43 0.14 -5.92
C TRP A 32 10.08 -0.57 -6.12
N TRP A 33 8.98 0.17 -6.13
CA TRP A 33 7.64 -0.42 -6.27
C TRP A 33 7.08 -0.13 -7.66
N ARG A 34 7.13 -1.14 -8.52
CA ARG A 34 6.54 -1.05 -9.86
C ARG A 34 5.04 -0.76 -9.74
N GLY A 35 4.55 0.21 -10.47
CA GLY A 35 3.16 0.66 -10.41
C GLY A 35 2.99 1.97 -9.66
N VAL A 36 3.88 2.31 -8.75
CA VAL A 36 3.90 3.64 -8.13
C VAL A 36 4.70 4.57 -9.02
N GLU A 37 4.01 5.40 -9.80
CA GLU A 37 4.66 6.32 -10.71
C GLU A 37 5.20 7.56 -10.01
N ARG A 38 4.43 8.07 -9.05
CA ARG A 38 4.73 9.33 -8.40
C ARG A 38 4.16 9.40 -7.00
N VAL A 39 4.93 9.96 -6.07
CA VAL A 39 4.47 10.31 -4.73
C VAL A 39 4.88 11.77 -4.49
N GLU A 40 3.90 12.63 -4.22
CA GLU A 40 4.11 14.06 -4.00
C GLU A 40 3.70 14.44 -2.60
N LYS A 41 4.58 15.13 -1.90
CA LYS A 41 4.27 15.66 -0.58
C LYS A 41 3.42 16.92 -0.72
N ILE A 42 2.22 16.90 -0.16
CA ILE A 42 1.28 18.04 -0.19
C ILE A 42 1.38 18.83 1.13
N GLU A 43 1.34 18.13 2.27
CA GLU A 43 1.48 18.73 3.61
C GLU A 43 2.45 17.89 4.44
N PRO A 44 3.35 18.53 5.25
CA PRO A 44 4.41 17.78 5.93
C PRO A 44 3.98 16.99 7.17
N GLY A 45 2.90 17.35 7.86
CA GLY A 45 2.52 16.72 9.11
C GLY A 45 3.44 17.07 10.27
N ASP A 46 3.34 16.30 11.37
CA ASP A 46 4.19 16.46 12.55
C ASP A 46 5.56 15.76 12.37
N SER A 47 6.33 15.61 13.46
CA SER A 47 7.67 15.02 13.41
C SER A 47 7.67 13.55 12.95
N GLU A 48 6.55 12.83 13.12
CA GLU A 48 6.39 11.45 12.63
C GLU A 48 5.63 11.39 11.31
N GLY A 49 5.20 12.54 10.79
CA GLY A 49 4.42 12.65 9.56
C GLY A 49 2.92 12.58 9.76
N VAL A 50 2.42 12.43 11.00
CA VAL A 50 0.98 12.37 11.27
C VAL A 50 0.32 13.69 10.94
N GLY A 51 -0.81 13.63 10.23
CA GLY A 51 -1.48 14.81 9.65
C GLY A 51 -0.94 15.19 8.28
N GLY A 52 0.20 14.66 7.89
CA GLY A 52 0.77 14.90 6.57
C GLY A 52 -0.07 14.29 5.47
N VAL A 53 -0.05 14.94 4.30
CA VAL A 53 -0.80 14.50 3.12
C VAL A 53 0.16 14.29 1.97
N GLN A 54 0.05 13.16 1.32
CA GLN A 54 0.80 12.83 0.11
C GLN A 54 -0.17 12.41 -0.99
N ARG A 55 0.18 12.75 -2.22
CA ARG A 55 -0.57 12.31 -3.40
C ARG A 55 0.16 11.20 -4.09
N TYR A 56 -0.55 10.10 -4.30
CA TYR A 56 -0.03 8.90 -4.96
C TYR A 56 -0.63 8.78 -6.35
N THR A 57 0.21 8.49 -7.33
CA THR A 57 -0.22 8.17 -8.70
C THR A 57 0.22 6.74 -9.01
N TRP A 58 -0.76 5.90 -9.30
CA TRP A 58 -0.57 4.48 -9.59
C TRP A 58 -0.86 4.18 -11.04
N LYS A 59 -0.04 3.35 -11.64
CA LYS A 59 -0.27 2.78 -12.97
C LYS A 59 -0.09 1.27 -12.89
N SER A 60 -1.16 0.55 -13.15
CA SER A 60 -1.19 -0.91 -13.13
C SER A 60 -1.29 -1.47 -14.54
N LYS A 61 -1.75 -2.71 -14.67
CA LYS A 61 -2.05 -3.32 -15.98
C LYS A 61 -3.35 -2.80 -16.58
N LEU A 62 -4.17 -2.10 -15.80
CA LEU A 62 -5.38 -1.47 -16.31
C LEU A 62 -5.04 -0.21 -17.11
N PRO A 63 -5.88 0.16 -18.11
CA PRO A 63 -5.55 1.24 -19.04
C PRO A 63 -5.85 2.64 -18.51
N TYR A 64 -5.69 2.87 -17.21
CA TYR A 64 -5.87 4.18 -16.60
C TYR A 64 -4.92 4.37 -15.41
N ARG A 65 -4.68 5.62 -15.06
CA ARG A 65 -3.95 5.97 -13.86
C ARG A 65 -4.93 6.25 -12.73
N LEU A 66 -4.55 5.86 -11.53
CA LEU A 66 -5.31 6.13 -10.32
C LEU A 66 -4.51 7.09 -9.45
N ALA A 67 -5.09 8.25 -9.15
CA ALA A 67 -4.47 9.23 -8.28
C ALA A 67 -5.39 9.54 -7.10
N PHE A 68 -4.82 9.56 -5.91
CA PHE A 68 -5.55 9.92 -4.70
C PHE A 68 -4.58 10.43 -3.65
N ARG A 69 -5.11 11.09 -2.63
CA ARG A 69 -4.32 11.59 -1.50
C ARG A 69 -4.48 10.67 -0.32
N MET A 70 -3.42 10.54 0.47
CA MET A 70 -3.44 9.84 1.75
C MET A 70 -3.05 10.81 2.84
N ARG A 71 -3.88 10.89 3.88
CA ARG A 71 -3.54 11.60 5.11
C ARG A 71 -3.10 10.58 6.15
N LEU A 72 -1.91 10.74 6.67
CA LEU A 72 -1.39 9.87 7.71
C LEU A 72 -2.07 10.19 9.04
N THR A 73 -2.73 9.20 9.64
CA THR A 73 -3.52 9.39 10.85
C THR A 73 -2.88 8.82 12.10
N ARG A 74 -2.01 7.82 11.94
CA ARG A 74 -1.36 7.15 13.07
C ARG A 74 -0.04 6.53 12.64
N VAL A 75 0.98 6.73 13.46
CA VAL A 75 2.28 6.04 13.32
C VAL A 75 2.69 5.50 14.68
N GLU A 76 2.88 4.20 14.76
CA GLU A 76 3.57 3.55 15.88
C GLU A 76 4.87 2.99 15.29
N PRO A 77 6.02 3.60 15.58
CA PRO A 77 7.29 3.19 14.97
C PRO A 77 7.52 1.68 15.07
N MET A 78 7.95 1.10 13.96
CA MET A 78 8.23 -0.34 13.82
C MET A 78 7.01 -1.25 13.90
N SER A 79 5.80 -0.70 13.98
CA SER A 79 4.60 -1.51 14.19
C SER A 79 3.43 -1.15 13.26
N VAL A 80 2.99 0.10 13.26
CA VAL A 80 1.73 0.49 12.59
C VAL A 80 1.87 1.80 11.84
N ILE A 81 1.30 1.84 10.63
CA ILE A 81 1.07 3.07 9.87
C ILE A 81 -0.39 3.03 9.40
N GLU A 82 -1.17 4.04 9.77
CA GLU A 82 -2.56 4.17 9.32
C GLU A 82 -2.76 5.49 8.57
N GLY A 83 -3.61 5.46 7.56
CA GLY A 83 -3.95 6.64 6.79
C GLY A 83 -5.35 6.60 6.23
N GLU A 84 -5.83 7.77 5.82
CA GLU A 84 -7.12 7.94 5.15
C GLU A 84 -6.90 8.30 3.69
N ALA A 85 -7.64 7.64 2.81
CA ALA A 85 -7.64 7.95 1.38
C ALA A 85 -8.70 9.00 1.07
N ILE A 86 -8.34 9.97 0.24
CA ILE A 86 -9.19 11.09 -0.16
C ILE A 86 -9.03 11.30 -1.66
N GLY A 87 -10.15 11.50 -2.36
CA GLY A 87 -10.16 11.79 -3.81
C GLY A 87 -10.90 10.73 -4.60
N GLU A 88 -10.28 10.17 -5.64
CA GLU A 88 -10.90 9.13 -6.47
C GLU A 88 -11.25 7.88 -5.67
N LEU A 89 -10.49 7.62 -4.63
CA LEU A 89 -10.80 6.61 -3.62
C LEU A 89 -10.96 7.29 -2.27
N THR A 90 -11.88 6.80 -1.46
CA THR A 90 -12.05 7.22 -0.06
C THR A 90 -12.03 5.98 0.82
N GLY A 91 -11.49 6.11 2.02
CA GLY A 91 -11.42 4.98 2.95
C GLY A 91 -10.15 5.00 3.79
N SER A 92 -9.63 3.83 4.11
CA SER A 92 -8.48 3.71 5.01
C SER A 92 -7.48 2.65 4.53
N GLY A 93 -6.23 2.87 4.89
CA GLY A 93 -5.16 1.89 4.74
C GLY A 93 -4.42 1.71 6.05
N ARG A 94 -3.99 0.48 6.33
CA ARG A 94 -3.26 0.17 7.54
C ARG A 94 -2.17 -0.85 7.27
N TRP A 95 -0.94 -0.47 7.60
CA TRP A 95 0.23 -1.35 7.58
C TRP A 95 0.51 -1.83 9.00
N GLN A 96 0.73 -3.12 9.16
CA GLN A 96 1.19 -3.72 10.42
C GLN A 96 2.41 -4.58 10.13
N LEU A 97 3.47 -4.37 10.91
CA LEU A 97 4.72 -5.09 10.76
C LEU A 97 5.05 -5.81 12.07
N THR A 98 5.56 -7.04 11.94
CA THR A 98 5.93 -7.88 13.08
C THR A 98 7.21 -8.62 12.77
N GLN A 99 8.17 -8.60 13.70
CA GLN A 99 9.38 -9.43 13.62
C GLN A 99 9.04 -10.84 14.10
N ASP A 100 9.43 -11.83 13.32
CA ASP A 100 9.22 -13.24 13.62
C ASP A 100 10.52 -14.00 13.33
N GLY A 101 11.33 -14.17 14.36
CA GLY A 101 12.67 -14.76 14.20
C GLY A 101 13.55 -13.88 13.31
N ASP A 102 14.05 -14.45 12.22
CA ASP A 102 14.87 -13.74 11.21
C ASP A 102 14.03 -13.11 10.10
N ALA A 103 12.70 -13.20 10.20
CA ALA A 103 11.78 -12.71 9.18
C ALA A 103 10.92 -11.57 9.71
N THR A 104 10.46 -10.71 8.80
CA THR A 104 9.47 -9.67 9.06
C THR A 104 8.21 -9.99 8.29
N SER A 105 7.08 -10.01 9.00
CA SER A 105 5.75 -10.16 8.41
C SER A 105 5.09 -8.79 8.28
N VAL A 106 4.46 -8.55 7.14
CA VAL A 106 3.78 -7.31 6.82
C VAL A 106 2.33 -7.64 6.47
N ARG A 107 1.40 -6.93 7.10
CA ARG A 107 -0.01 -7.00 6.75
C ARG A 107 -0.46 -5.62 6.30
N TYR A 108 -1.17 -5.56 5.17
CA TYR A 108 -1.77 -4.34 4.68
C TYR A 108 -3.27 -4.53 4.48
N ASP A 109 -4.05 -3.76 5.23
CA ASP A 109 -5.50 -3.71 5.10
C ASP A 109 -5.87 -2.48 4.30
N TRP A 110 -6.59 -2.67 3.19
CA TRP A 110 -7.01 -1.61 2.30
C TRP A 110 -8.53 -1.66 2.12
N ASN A 111 -9.22 -0.70 2.71
CA ASN A 111 -10.67 -0.62 2.73
C ASN A 111 -11.09 0.70 2.09
N VAL A 112 -11.57 0.66 0.87
CA VAL A 112 -11.84 1.87 0.11
C VAL A 112 -13.16 1.77 -0.65
N SER A 113 -13.73 2.95 -0.93
CA SER A 113 -14.87 3.13 -1.81
C SER A 113 -14.44 3.97 -2.99
N THR A 114 -14.91 3.63 -4.18
CA THR A 114 -14.61 4.40 -5.38
C THR A 114 -15.67 5.44 -5.67
N MET A 115 -15.22 6.61 -6.10
CA MET A 115 -16.09 7.71 -6.53
C MET A 115 -16.26 7.75 -8.06
N LYS A 116 -15.55 6.92 -8.82
CA LYS A 116 -15.67 6.87 -10.28
C LYS A 116 -16.97 6.19 -10.67
N ALA A 117 -17.83 6.91 -11.39
CA ALA A 117 -19.17 6.42 -11.77
C ALA A 117 -19.12 5.09 -12.55
N TRP A 118 -18.19 4.96 -13.50
CA TRP A 118 -18.09 3.74 -14.29
C TRP A 118 -17.63 2.54 -13.46
N MET A 119 -16.77 2.77 -12.46
CA MET A 119 -16.34 1.71 -11.55
C MET A 119 -17.50 1.26 -10.66
N ASN A 120 -18.35 2.20 -10.24
CA ASN A 120 -19.54 1.88 -9.45
C ASN A 120 -20.56 1.11 -10.28
N LEU A 121 -20.79 1.53 -11.51
CA LEU A 121 -21.76 0.91 -12.41
C LEU A 121 -21.39 -0.54 -12.74
N LEU A 122 -20.09 -0.82 -12.93
CA LEU A 122 -19.57 -2.13 -13.31
C LEU A 122 -19.12 -2.97 -12.11
N ALA A 123 -19.30 -2.49 -10.88
CA ALA A 123 -18.76 -3.12 -9.69
C ALA A 123 -19.05 -4.63 -9.57
N PRO A 124 -20.28 -5.14 -9.80
CA PRO A 124 -20.57 -6.56 -9.68
C PRO A 124 -19.75 -7.44 -10.63
N VAL A 125 -19.46 -6.93 -11.83
CA VAL A 125 -18.67 -7.64 -12.85
C VAL A 125 -17.17 -7.37 -12.68
N ALA A 126 -16.84 -6.16 -12.24
CA ALA A 126 -15.46 -5.68 -12.18
C ALA A 126 -14.72 -6.07 -10.89
N ARG A 127 -15.43 -6.48 -9.82
CA ARG A 127 -14.78 -6.85 -8.54
C ARG A 127 -13.66 -7.86 -8.68
N PRO A 128 -13.83 -8.99 -9.39
CA PRO A 128 -12.74 -9.93 -9.58
C PRO A 128 -11.54 -9.32 -10.32
N LEU A 129 -11.81 -8.44 -11.29
CA LEU A 129 -10.77 -7.74 -12.05
C LEU A 129 -9.99 -6.78 -11.16
N PHE A 130 -10.67 -6.00 -10.32
CA PHE A 130 -10.02 -5.05 -9.41
C PHE A 130 -9.23 -5.78 -8.32
N LYS A 131 -9.75 -6.89 -7.81
CA LYS A 131 -9.01 -7.73 -6.86
C LYS A 131 -7.74 -8.28 -7.50
N TRP A 132 -7.86 -8.83 -8.70
CA TRP A 132 -6.70 -9.32 -9.43
C TRP A 132 -5.68 -8.21 -9.67
N ASN A 133 -6.14 -7.04 -10.09
CA ASN A 133 -5.26 -5.90 -10.33
C ASN A 133 -4.55 -5.43 -9.05
N HIS A 134 -5.29 -5.36 -7.95
CA HIS A 134 -4.71 -5.04 -6.63
C HIS A 134 -3.65 -6.06 -6.24
N ASP A 135 -3.95 -7.36 -6.39
CA ASP A 135 -3.02 -8.43 -6.06
C ASP A 135 -1.74 -8.34 -6.91
N VAL A 136 -1.85 -8.00 -8.20
CA VAL A 136 -0.71 -7.80 -9.09
C VAL A 136 0.17 -6.65 -8.59
N VAL A 137 -0.43 -5.51 -8.29
CA VAL A 137 0.29 -4.31 -7.82
C VAL A 137 0.98 -4.59 -6.48
N MET A 138 0.30 -5.27 -5.55
CA MET A 138 0.89 -5.62 -4.25
C MET A 138 2.00 -6.63 -4.40
N ASN A 139 1.89 -7.55 -5.34
CA ASN A 139 2.95 -8.51 -5.65
C ASN A 139 4.20 -7.83 -6.21
N TRP A 140 4.02 -6.84 -7.07
CA TRP A 140 5.13 -6.00 -7.55
C TRP A 140 5.82 -5.28 -6.39
N GLY A 141 5.05 -4.84 -5.40
CA GLY A 141 5.61 -4.20 -4.21
C GLY A 141 6.49 -5.16 -3.40
N ALA A 142 6.01 -6.37 -3.17
CA ALA A 142 6.77 -7.38 -2.45
C ALA A 142 8.05 -7.76 -3.18
N GLU A 143 7.98 -7.98 -4.49
CA GLU A 143 9.15 -8.28 -5.32
C GLU A 143 10.16 -7.14 -5.32
N GLY A 144 9.67 -5.90 -5.45
CA GLY A 144 10.51 -4.71 -5.44
C GLY A 144 11.21 -4.48 -4.11
N LEU A 145 10.49 -4.69 -3.01
CA LEU A 145 11.06 -4.54 -1.67
C LEU A 145 12.13 -5.59 -1.39
N ALA A 146 11.86 -6.85 -1.72
CA ALA A 146 12.83 -7.93 -1.56
C ALA A 146 14.10 -7.66 -2.37
N LYS A 147 13.94 -7.21 -3.61
CA LYS A 147 15.05 -6.86 -4.49
C LYS A 147 15.85 -5.67 -3.95
N ARG A 148 15.16 -4.64 -3.47
CA ARG A 148 15.79 -3.45 -2.89
C ARG A 148 16.66 -3.79 -1.68
N LEU A 149 16.19 -4.69 -0.83
CA LEU A 149 16.91 -5.14 0.36
C LEU A 149 17.94 -6.24 0.06
N GLY A 150 17.88 -6.87 -1.11
CA GLY A 150 18.74 -8.01 -1.44
C GLY A 150 18.43 -9.23 -0.60
N VAL A 151 17.15 -9.45 -0.27
CA VAL A 151 16.71 -10.55 0.61
C VAL A 151 15.71 -11.44 -0.12
N GLU A 152 15.44 -12.60 0.49
CA GLU A 152 14.47 -13.54 -0.01
C GLU A 152 13.06 -13.15 0.45
N ARG A 153 12.10 -13.15 -0.49
CA ARG A 153 10.68 -13.09 -0.16
C ARG A 153 10.24 -14.48 0.25
N LEU A 154 9.65 -14.60 1.43
CA LEU A 154 9.16 -15.84 1.97
C LEU A 154 7.68 -16.04 1.65
N ASN A 155 7.26 -17.30 1.56
CA ASN A 155 5.86 -17.61 1.41
C ASN A 155 5.11 -17.30 2.71
N VAL A 156 3.87 -16.82 2.56
CA VAL A 156 2.97 -16.62 3.68
C VAL A 156 2.11 -17.88 3.79
N GLU A 157 2.12 -18.49 4.97
CA GLU A 157 1.19 -19.57 5.26
C GLU A 157 -0.17 -18.94 5.56
N GLU A 158 -1.16 -19.32 4.78
CA GLU A 158 -2.54 -18.97 5.10
C GLU A 158 -2.98 -19.81 6.30
N SER A 159 -3.19 -19.13 7.40
CA SER A 159 -3.71 -19.77 8.62
C SER A 159 -5.24 -19.74 8.61
#